data_a7f545fa32dec16602a4db8dae994674
#
_entry.id   a7f545fa32dec16602a4db8dae994674
#
_cell.length_a   1.000
_cell.length_b   1.000
_cell.length_c   1.000
_cell.angle_alpha   90.00
_cell.angle_beta   90.00
_cell.angle_gamma   90.00
#
_symmetry.space_group_name_H-M   'P 1'
#
loop_
_entity.id
_entity.type
_entity.pdbx_description
1 polymer ?
#
loop_
_entity_poly.entity_id
_entity_poly.type
_entity_poly.pdbx_seq_one_letter_code
_entity_poly.pdbx_strand_id
1 'polypeptide(L)'
;MLMLASASSVLAAAVVRAAPPPPPLELSLDQALQLGLERSLAVAGRAVLVRQGEALVGLTQTRFLPKLDLLALGSYIQLGTSASQVSNLPAIGTLNLNLGANGYAVAQNMFGDLGLSLTFPLLDFGRGPQRQAAQATLAAARADRSEQMRGSRFAITAAYLDLQVADALLPVWQQALQLSQTLQRDAAAIRRRGLAARIDTLQARTLVERDRAGLSEARSQQQIARSALARLLNLPADQAVRARDPLQPAQPWPLGLDASLQRALAQRPLLEALAQQRQVQLQRQQEARAQMLPSVGLQLGAGYGGNSLNLPVLSGTAQASLGGIGSATAGGNGSGSFSGGFYNWGGFIGLRQPLFDGGVSRESVRLAGTLAELRQLDLDQARQTIVQNVQTWFATHQAAGEQIRAAQAGVQAGEQAVRDAQLRYRAQVAPILEVLIAQRDLQAARSALAVAVQRWNLSRAGLLREAGPPGSPAAAPAPAAPAPAQ
;
A
#
# COMPACT_ATOMS: atom_id res chain seq x y z
N MET A 1 57.24 -5.70 -44.49
CA MET A 1 57.76 -4.49 -43.82
C MET A 1 56.53 -3.72 -43.29
N LEU A 2 56.12 -4.08 -42.11
CA LEU A 2 54.88 -3.51 -41.44
C LEU A 2 55.38 -2.54 -40.37
N MET A 3 55.00 -1.27 -40.48
CA MET A 3 55.17 -0.29 -39.42
C MET A 3 53.92 -0.29 -38.52
N LEU A 4 54.09 -0.66 -37.27
CA LEU A 4 53.17 -0.51 -36.19
C LEU A 4 53.24 0.92 -35.64
N ALA A 5 52.18 1.70 -35.81
CA ALA A 5 52.00 2.99 -35.14
C ALA A 5 51.19 2.77 -33.84
N SER A 6 51.89 2.91 -32.72
CA SER A 6 51.30 2.90 -31.37
C SER A 6 50.66 4.25 -31.06
N ALA A 7 49.34 4.28 -31.02
CA ALA A 7 48.59 5.43 -30.51
C ALA A 7 48.42 5.31 -29.00
N SER A 8 49.20 6.05 -28.23
CA SER A 8 49.02 6.23 -26.80
C SER A 8 47.85 7.21 -26.56
N SER A 9 46.65 6.68 -26.23
CA SER A 9 45.53 7.49 -25.75
C SER A 9 45.73 7.82 -24.27
N VAL A 10 46.14 9.05 -24.01
CA VAL A 10 46.16 9.63 -22.67
C VAL A 10 44.68 9.82 -22.23
N LEU A 11 44.21 8.95 -21.35
CA LEU A 11 42.90 9.11 -20.65
C LEU A 11 43.06 10.28 -19.67
N ALA A 12 42.63 11.47 -20.06
CA ALA A 12 42.42 12.58 -19.12
C ALA A 12 41.27 12.22 -18.19
N ALA A 13 41.59 11.80 -16.98
CA ALA A 13 40.61 11.66 -15.89
C ALA A 13 40.04 13.05 -15.58
N ALA A 14 38.86 13.34 -16.11
CA ALA A 14 38.10 14.50 -15.71
C ALA A 14 37.74 14.31 -14.23
N VAL A 15 38.42 15.03 -13.35
CA VAL A 15 38.00 15.19 -11.95
C VAL A 15 36.65 15.90 -11.99
N VAL A 16 35.57 15.12 -11.87
CA VAL A 16 34.24 15.63 -11.66
C VAL A 16 34.27 16.35 -10.31
N ARG A 17 34.43 17.66 -10.35
CA ARG A 17 34.37 18.51 -9.19
C ARG A 17 32.93 18.38 -8.68
N ALA A 18 32.73 17.64 -7.58
CA ALA A 18 31.46 17.52 -6.92
C ALA A 18 30.91 18.94 -6.68
N ALA A 19 29.74 19.23 -7.21
CA ALA A 19 29.06 20.49 -6.93
C ALA A 19 28.96 20.66 -5.40
N PRO A 20 29.10 21.87 -4.86
CA PRO A 20 28.94 22.08 -3.43
C PRO A 20 27.56 21.54 -3.02
N PRO A 21 27.46 20.85 -1.86
CA PRO A 21 26.20 20.31 -1.40
C PRO A 21 25.15 21.45 -1.33
N PRO A 22 23.92 21.19 -1.77
CA PRO A 22 22.85 22.20 -1.71
C PRO A 22 22.67 22.71 -0.28
N PRO A 23 22.28 23.96 -0.08
CA PRO A 23 22.04 24.50 1.26
C PRO A 23 20.99 23.65 1.97
N PRO A 24 21.11 23.48 3.31
CA PRO A 24 20.13 22.71 4.08
C PRO A 24 18.74 23.31 3.93
N LEU A 25 17.76 22.47 3.67
CA LEU A 25 16.36 22.85 3.59
C LEU A 25 15.82 23.04 5.01
N GLU A 26 15.54 24.28 5.40
CA GLU A 26 14.94 24.59 6.70
C GLU A 26 13.42 24.50 6.60
N LEU A 27 12.83 23.60 7.37
CA LEU A 27 11.39 23.33 7.37
C LEU A 27 10.80 23.52 8.75
N SER A 28 9.62 24.15 8.83
CA SER A 28 8.74 24.05 9.99
C SER A 28 8.04 22.69 10.02
N LEU A 29 7.46 22.30 11.16
CA LEU A 29 6.70 21.05 11.27
C LEU A 29 5.55 21.00 10.25
N ASP A 30 4.80 22.09 10.10
CA ASP A 30 3.68 22.14 9.14
C ASP A 30 4.14 22.02 7.69
N GLN A 31 5.24 22.67 7.33
CA GLN A 31 5.84 22.53 5.99
C GLN A 31 6.34 21.10 5.73
N ALA A 32 6.97 20.47 6.74
CA ALA A 32 7.42 19.09 6.65
C ALA A 32 6.24 18.12 6.51
N LEU A 33 5.13 18.35 7.22
CA LEU A 33 3.90 17.56 7.10
C LEU A 33 3.26 17.71 5.71
N GLN A 34 3.14 18.93 5.21
CA GLN A 34 2.57 19.18 3.89
C GLN A 34 3.42 18.51 2.80
N LEU A 35 4.71 18.80 2.75
CA LEU A 35 5.64 18.26 1.78
C LEU A 35 5.70 16.72 1.84
N GLY A 36 5.78 16.18 3.06
CA GLY A 36 5.88 14.73 3.27
C GLY A 36 4.61 13.99 2.89
N LEU A 37 3.41 14.56 3.11
CA LEU A 37 2.16 13.93 2.68
C LEU A 37 1.97 13.98 1.16
N GLU A 38 2.36 15.09 0.51
CA GLU A 38 2.30 15.23 -0.95
C GLU A 38 3.24 14.25 -1.66
N ARG A 39 4.44 14.04 -1.12
CA ARG A 39 5.48 13.18 -1.72
C ARG A 39 5.52 11.76 -1.18
N SER A 40 4.64 11.40 -0.24
CA SER A 40 4.63 10.08 0.39
C SER A 40 4.30 8.97 -0.60
N LEU A 41 5.26 8.09 -0.89
CA LEU A 41 5.06 6.91 -1.71
C LEU A 41 4.03 5.94 -1.10
N ALA A 42 3.98 5.87 0.24
CA ALA A 42 3.01 5.03 0.93
C ALA A 42 1.57 5.54 0.74
N VAL A 43 1.34 6.85 0.81
CA VAL A 43 0.02 7.46 0.54
C VAL A 43 -0.33 7.36 -0.94
N ALA A 44 0.63 7.58 -1.85
CA ALA A 44 0.45 7.42 -3.28
C ALA A 44 0.07 5.98 -3.65
N GLY A 45 0.71 4.98 -3.05
CA GLY A 45 0.36 3.57 -3.23
C GLY A 45 -1.09 3.27 -2.82
N ARG A 46 -1.57 3.82 -1.69
CA ARG A 46 -2.98 3.69 -1.29
C ARG A 46 -3.94 4.42 -2.23
N ALA A 47 -3.53 5.54 -2.82
CA ALA A 47 -4.33 6.22 -3.84
C ALA A 47 -4.49 5.39 -5.12
N VAL A 48 -3.48 4.60 -5.49
CA VAL A 48 -3.58 3.62 -6.60
C VAL A 48 -4.61 2.53 -6.27
N LEU A 49 -4.62 1.99 -5.03
CA LEU A 49 -5.61 1.00 -4.60
C LEU A 49 -7.05 1.56 -4.62
N VAL A 50 -7.24 2.84 -4.34
CA VAL A 50 -8.56 3.50 -4.50
C VAL A 50 -8.98 3.49 -5.98
N ARG A 51 -8.08 3.88 -6.91
CA ARG A 51 -8.37 3.82 -8.36
C ARG A 51 -8.63 2.41 -8.84
N GLN A 52 -7.92 1.42 -8.30
CA GLN A 52 -8.21 0.00 -8.57
C GLN A 52 -9.63 -0.39 -8.11
N GLY A 53 -10.04 0.05 -6.91
CA GLY A 53 -11.40 -0.15 -6.41
C GLY A 53 -12.46 0.52 -7.29
N GLU A 54 -12.20 1.72 -7.80
CA GLU A 54 -13.09 2.44 -8.73
C GLU A 54 -13.23 1.68 -10.06
N ALA A 55 -12.12 1.18 -10.61
CA ALA A 55 -12.13 0.34 -11.80
C ALA A 55 -12.90 -0.97 -11.59
N LEU A 56 -12.76 -1.59 -10.39
CA LEU A 56 -13.50 -2.79 -10.03
C LEU A 56 -15.01 -2.54 -9.97
N VAL A 57 -15.44 -1.41 -9.40
CA VAL A 57 -16.86 -1.00 -9.42
C VAL A 57 -17.34 -0.80 -10.85
N GLY A 58 -16.56 -0.12 -11.71
CA GLY A 58 -16.86 0.03 -13.13
C GLY A 58 -17.01 -1.33 -13.81
N LEU A 59 -16.08 -2.26 -13.55
CA LEU A 59 -16.12 -3.62 -14.12
C LEU A 59 -17.39 -4.37 -13.70
N THR A 60 -17.86 -4.23 -12.45
CA THR A 60 -19.12 -4.86 -12.03
C THR A 60 -20.34 -4.22 -12.66
N GLN A 61 -20.29 -2.94 -13.03
CA GLN A 61 -21.37 -2.27 -13.75
C GLN A 61 -21.53 -2.79 -15.18
N THR A 62 -20.43 -3.15 -15.87
CA THR A 62 -20.48 -3.70 -17.24
C THR A 62 -21.26 -5.01 -17.33
N ARG A 63 -21.40 -5.76 -16.22
CA ARG A 63 -22.21 -6.98 -16.17
C ARG A 63 -23.72 -6.74 -16.29
N PHE A 64 -24.16 -5.50 -16.18
CA PHE A 64 -25.55 -5.09 -16.39
C PHE A 64 -25.81 -4.61 -17.83
N LEU A 65 -24.77 -4.59 -18.67
CA LEU A 65 -24.86 -4.16 -20.07
C LEU A 65 -24.84 -5.35 -21.01
N PRO A 66 -25.47 -5.24 -22.19
CA PRO A 66 -25.35 -6.25 -23.24
C PRO A 66 -23.92 -6.30 -23.75
N LYS A 67 -23.47 -7.49 -24.14
CA LYS A 67 -22.19 -7.73 -24.81
C LYS A 67 -22.46 -8.01 -26.27
N LEU A 68 -21.71 -7.33 -27.13
CA LEU A 68 -21.75 -7.55 -28.58
C LEU A 68 -20.38 -8.04 -29.01
N ASP A 69 -20.36 -9.25 -29.58
CA ASP A 69 -19.14 -9.91 -30.04
C ASP A 69 -19.25 -10.14 -31.56
N LEU A 70 -18.15 -9.94 -32.28
CA LEU A 70 -17.98 -10.39 -33.65
C LEU A 70 -17.31 -11.76 -33.57
N LEU A 71 -17.97 -12.75 -34.14
CA LEU A 71 -17.50 -14.14 -34.22
C LEU A 71 -17.16 -14.48 -35.65
N ALA A 72 -15.95 -14.92 -35.88
CA ALA A 72 -15.52 -15.51 -37.14
C ALA A 72 -15.12 -16.96 -36.90
N LEU A 73 -15.80 -17.88 -37.55
CA LEU A 73 -15.52 -19.31 -37.47
C LEU A 73 -15.09 -19.82 -38.83
N GLY A 74 -14.09 -20.68 -38.85
CA GLY A 74 -13.68 -21.40 -40.04
C GLY A 74 -13.37 -22.84 -39.69
N SER A 75 -13.84 -23.79 -40.49
CA SER A 75 -13.48 -25.19 -40.34
C SER A 75 -13.16 -25.83 -41.68
N TYR A 76 -12.21 -26.73 -41.65
CA TYR A 76 -11.90 -27.62 -42.77
C TYR A 76 -11.93 -29.06 -42.28
N ILE A 77 -12.74 -29.89 -42.94
CA ILE A 77 -12.88 -31.29 -42.58
C ILE A 77 -12.68 -32.10 -43.87
N GLN A 78 -11.78 -33.09 -43.80
CA GLN A 78 -11.60 -34.05 -44.86
C GLN A 78 -11.98 -35.44 -44.36
N LEU A 79 -12.86 -36.09 -45.12
CA LEU A 79 -13.37 -37.43 -44.82
C LEU A 79 -13.18 -38.32 -46.04
N GLY A 80 -12.55 -39.47 -45.87
CA GLY A 80 -12.49 -40.56 -46.87
C GLY A 80 -13.42 -41.67 -46.47
N THR A 81 -14.21 -42.16 -47.41
CA THR A 81 -15.12 -43.32 -47.19
C THR A 81 -15.20 -44.23 -48.38
N SER A 82 -15.32 -45.53 -48.14
CA SER A 82 -15.54 -46.60 -49.16
C SER A 82 -16.91 -47.25 -49.01
N ALA A 83 -17.80 -46.75 -48.19
CA ALA A 83 -19.15 -47.27 -47.98
C ALA A 83 -20.18 -46.16 -48.18
N SER A 84 -21.40 -46.56 -48.60
CA SER A 84 -22.51 -45.60 -48.64
C SER A 84 -22.77 -45.03 -47.23
N GLN A 85 -22.77 -43.75 -47.17
CA GLN A 85 -22.90 -42.99 -45.86
C GLN A 85 -23.90 -41.84 -46.00
N VAL A 86 -24.65 -41.64 -44.95
CA VAL A 86 -25.34 -40.36 -44.67
C VAL A 86 -24.67 -39.68 -43.56
N SER A 87 -24.08 -38.52 -43.78
CA SER A 87 -23.43 -37.71 -42.76
C SER A 87 -24.20 -36.42 -42.53
N ASN A 88 -24.61 -36.19 -41.27
CA ASN A 88 -25.13 -34.91 -40.86
C ASN A 88 -23.94 -34.02 -40.44
N LEU A 89 -23.72 -32.97 -41.19
CA LEU A 89 -22.70 -31.96 -40.88
C LEU A 89 -23.38 -30.88 -40.03
N PRO A 90 -22.94 -30.69 -38.77
CA PRO A 90 -23.58 -29.73 -37.88
C PRO A 90 -23.69 -28.35 -38.55
N ALA A 91 -24.86 -27.73 -38.46
CA ALA A 91 -25.22 -26.42 -39.02
C ALA A 91 -25.17 -26.30 -40.58
N ILE A 92 -24.86 -27.36 -41.30
CA ILE A 92 -24.59 -27.25 -42.73
C ILE A 92 -25.57 -28.07 -43.59
N GLY A 93 -25.97 -29.26 -43.13
CA GLY A 93 -26.87 -30.10 -43.89
C GLY A 93 -26.50 -31.58 -43.90
N THR A 94 -27.02 -32.31 -44.90
CA THR A 94 -26.79 -33.74 -45.06
C THR A 94 -26.00 -34.04 -46.34
N LEU A 95 -25.06 -34.97 -46.25
CA LEU A 95 -24.35 -35.55 -47.39
C LEU A 95 -24.71 -37.03 -47.50
N ASN A 96 -25.35 -37.39 -48.59
CA ASN A 96 -25.65 -38.79 -48.93
C ASN A 96 -24.67 -39.23 -50.00
N LEU A 97 -23.96 -40.32 -49.78
CA LEU A 97 -23.06 -40.96 -50.75
C LEU A 97 -23.61 -42.37 -51.15
N ASN A 98 -23.72 -42.60 -52.40
CA ASN A 98 -24.02 -43.95 -52.94
C ASN A 98 -22.87 -44.37 -53.85
N LEU A 99 -21.96 -45.19 -53.34
CA LEU A 99 -20.67 -45.49 -53.99
C LEU A 99 -20.62 -46.81 -54.70
N GLY A 100 -21.66 -47.61 -54.60
CA GLY A 100 -21.65 -48.98 -55.18
C GLY A 100 -20.69 -49.93 -54.43
N ALA A 101 -20.53 -51.16 -54.92
CA ALA A 101 -19.83 -52.24 -54.22
C ALA A 101 -18.30 -52.01 -54.05
N ASN A 102 -17.65 -51.23 -54.94
CA ASN A 102 -16.21 -50.97 -54.92
C ASN A 102 -15.90 -49.49 -55.05
N GLY A 103 -16.84 -48.60 -54.70
CA GLY A 103 -16.68 -47.16 -54.81
C GLY A 103 -16.03 -46.60 -53.62
N TYR A 104 -15.40 -45.47 -53.79
CA TYR A 104 -14.87 -44.62 -52.67
C TYR A 104 -15.04 -43.14 -52.99
N ALA A 105 -15.08 -42.32 -51.92
CA ALA A 105 -15.13 -40.90 -52.10
C ALA A 105 -14.21 -40.22 -51.02
N VAL A 106 -13.63 -39.08 -51.41
CA VAL A 106 -13.01 -38.16 -50.53
C VAL A 106 -13.84 -36.89 -50.52
N ALA A 107 -14.34 -36.52 -49.36
CA ALA A 107 -15.10 -35.29 -49.14
C ALA A 107 -14.25 -34.29 -48.37
N GLN A 108 -14.12 -33.11 -48.93
CA GLN A 108 -13.48 -31.96 -48.27
C GLN A 108 -14.55 -30.91 -48.03
N ASN A 109 -14.80 -30.60 -46.78
CA ASN A 109 -15.77 -29.58 -46.40
C ASN A 109 -15.05 -28.37 -45.80
N MET A 110 -15.29 -27.21 -46.36
CA MET A 110 -14.82 -25.93 -45.83
C MET A 110 -16.05 -25.11 -45.44
N PHE A 111 -16.11 -24.75 -44.19
CA PHE A 111 -17.18 -23.93 -43.63
C PHE A 111 -16.58 -22.64 -43.08
N GLY A 112 -17.21 -21.50 -43.34
CA GLY A 112 -16.90 -20.23 -42.79
C GLY A 112 -18.17 -19.51 -42.35
N ASP A 113 -18.13 -18.88 -41.15
CA ASP A 113 -19.24 -18.08 -40.64
C ASP A 113 -18.68 -16.81 -40.03
N LEU A 114 -19.27 -15.66 -40.35
CA LEU A 114 -18.96 -14.35 -39.77
C LEU A 114 -20.26 -13.77 -39.24
N GLY A 115 -20.34 -13.61 -37.95
CA GLY A 115 -21.57 -13.16 -37.30
C GLY A 115 -21.36 -12.22 -36.12
N LEU A 116 -22.40 -11.51 -35.81
CA LEU A 116 -22.53 -10.72 -34.59
C LEU A 116 -23.34 -11.52 -33.57
N SER A 117 -22.85 -11.57 -32.32
CA SER A 117 -23.54 -12.21 -31.19
C SER A 117 -23.74 -11.18 -30.09
N LEU A 118 -25.01 -10.95 -29.72
CA LEU A 118 -25.37 -10.10 -28.59
C LEU A 118 -25.84 -11.00 -27.45
N THR A 119 -25.14 -10.91 -26.31
CA THR A 119 -25.48 -11.63 -25.10
C THR A 119 -25.90 -10.64 -24.01
N PHE A 120 -27.09 -10.83 -23.47
CA PHE A 120 -27.61 -9.97 -22.39
C PHE A 120 -28.20 -10.83 -21.26
N PRO A 121 -27.61 -10.79 -20.06
CA PRO A 121 -28.18 -11.47 -18.90
C PRO A 121 -29.38 -10.67 -18.37
N LEU A 122 -30.58 -11.17 -18.56
CA LEU A 122 -31.84 -10.54 -18.12
C LEU A 122 -32.01 -10.64 -16.61
N LEU A 123 -31.77 -11.82 -16.04
CA LEU A 123 -31.90 -12.10 -14.61
C LEU A 123 -30.65 -12.86 -14.12
N ASP A 124 -29.96 -12.28 -13.14
CA ASP A 124 -28.81 -12.87 -12.46
C ASP A 124 -28.72 -12.28 -11.05
N PHE A 125 -29.06 -13.08 -10.06
CA PHE A 125 -29.09 -12.68 -8.64
C PHE A 125 -27.70 -12.42 -8.05
N GLY A 126 -26.63 -12.92 -8.68
CA GLY A 126 -25.25 -12.72 -8.25
C GLY A 126 -24.70 -11.31 -8.52
N ARG A 127 -25.25 -10.59 -9.53
CA ARG A 127 -24.72 -9.26 -9.94
C ARG A 127 -24.87 -8.20 -8.87
N GLY A 128 -26.00 -8.20 -8.13
CA GLY A 128 -26.25 -7.25 -7.03
C GLY A 128 -25.21 -7.36 -5.92
N PRO A 129 -25.08 -8.52 -5.27
CA PRO A 129 -24.06 -8.78 -4.25
C PRO A 129 -22.64 -8.49 -4.73
N GLN A 130 -22.30 -8.86 -5.97
CA GLN A 130 -20.98 -8.61 -6.53
C GLN A 130 -20.66 -7.11 -6.67
N ARG A 131 -21.65 -6.30 -7.12
CA ARG A 131 -21.51 -4.84 -7.15
C ARG A 131 -21.35 -4.26 -5.75
N GLN A 132 -22.11 -4.74 -4.78
CA GLN A 132 -22.01 -4.30 -3.39
C GLN A 132 -20.66 -4.69 -2.77
N ALA A 133 -20.13 -5.87 -3.07
CA ALA A 133 -18.78 -6.28 -2.67
C ALA A 133 -17.71 -5.36 -3.26
N ALA A 134 -17.83 -4.98 -4.53
CA ALA A 134 -16.90 -4.04 -5.16
C ALA A 134 -16.99 -2.63 -4.53
N GLN A 135 -18.19 -2.14 -4.23
CA GLN A 135 -18.40 -0.87 -3.54
C GLN A 135 -17.81 -0.88 -2.13
N ALA A 136 -18.00 -1.95 -1.36
CA ALA A 136 -17.40 -2.13 -0.04
C ALA A 136 -15.87 -2.21 -0.12
N THR A 137 -15.31 -2.86 -1.17
CA THR A 137 -13.87 -2.89 -1.43
C THR A 137 -13.31 -1.48 -1.69
N LEU A 138 -14.01 -0.66 -2.47
CA LEU A 138 -13.66 0.73 -2.70
C LEU A 138 -13.73 1.57 -1.42
N ALA A 139 -14.79 1.39 -0.62
CA ALA A 139 -14.92 2.07 0.67
C ALA A 139 -13.78 1.70 1.64
N ALA A 140 -13.42 0.41 1.72
CA ALA A 140 -12.28 -0.06 2.49
C ALA A 140 -10.97 0.60 2.02
N ALA A 141 -10.72 0.66 0.71
CA ALA A 141 -9.51 1.28 0.16
C ALA A 141 -9.42 2.79 0.48
N ARG A 142 -10.55 3.50 0.48
CA ARG A 142 -10.61 4.93 0.87
C ARG A 142 -10.31 5.13 2.36
N ALA A 143 -10.87 4.28 3.21
CA ALA A 143 -10.59 4.29 4.64
C ALA A 143 -9.12 3.93 4.94
N ASP A 144 -8.57 2.92 4.27
CA ASP A 144 -7.14 2.55 4.35
C ASP A 144 -6.21 3.69 3.92
N ARG A 145 -6.57 4.45 2.87
CA ARG A 145 -5.82 5.65 2.48
C ARG A 145 -5.85 6.70 3.58
N SER A 146 -6.98 6.93 4.21
CA SER A 146 -7.12 7.89 5.31
C SER A 146 -6.30 7.47 6.53
N GLU A 147 -6.29 6.18 6.85
CA GLU A 147 -5.44 5.61 7.91
C GLU A 147 -3.95 5.78 7.59
N GLN A 148 -3.54 5.49 6.34
CA GLN A 148 -2.15 5.69 5.92
C GLN A 148 -1.72 7.16 6.02
N MET A 149 -2.60 8.11 5.69
CA MET A 149 -2.32 9.54 5.87
C MET A 149 -2.10 9.91 7.33
N ARG A 150 -2.92 9.37 8.27
CA ARG A 150 -2.72 9.56 9.72
C ARG A 150 -1.39 8.94 10.19
N GLY A 151 -1.09 7.73 9.73
CA GLY A 151 0.18 7.05 10.02
C GLY A 151 1.39 7.82 9.50
N SER A 152 1.34 8.32 8.28
CA SER A 152 2.40 9.13 7.68
C SER A 152 2.59 10.45 8.42
N ARG A 153 1.50 11.13 8.80
CA ARG A 153 1.59 12.34 9.64
C ARG A 153 2.32 12.08 10.95
N PHE A 154 1.96 11.01 11.64
CA PHE A 154 2.62 10.63 12.88
C PHE A 154 4.11 10.32 12.68
N ALA A 155 4.45 9.53 11.66
CA ALA A 155 5.84 9.17 11.36
C ALA A 155 6.71 10.40 11.01
N ILE A 156 6.18 11.34 10.21
CA ILE A 156 6.88 12.60 9.90
C ILE A 156 7.05 13.45 11.14
N THR A 157 6.00 13.58 11.98
CA THR A 157 6.07 14.32 13.24
C THR A 157 7.12 13.72 14.17
N ALA A 158 7.15 12.38 14.32
CA ALA A 158 8.13 11.70 15.16
C ALA A 158 9.57 11.97 14.67
N ALA A 159 9.83 11.79 13.38
CA ALA A 159 11.15 12.04 12.81
C ALA A 159 11.58 13.52 12.89
N TYR A 160 10.63 14.45 12.78
CA TYR A 160 10.89 15.87 12.96
C TYR A 160 11.26 16.20 14.41
N LEU A 161 10.55 15.62 15.39
CA LEU A 161 10.85 15.76 16.81
C LEU A 161 12.21 15.13 17.18
N ASP A 162 12.55 13.98 16.57
CA ASP A 162 13.87 13.35 16.74
C ASP A 162 14.98 14.29 16.23
N LEU A 163 14.76 14.96 15.10
CA LEU A 163 15.71 15.94 14.57
C LEU A 163 15.81 17.16 15.49
N GLN A 164 14.70 17.69 16.01
CA GLN A 164 14.72 18.80 16.98
C GLN A 164 15.51 18.46 18.23
N VAL A 165 15.37 17.25 18.77
CA VAL A 165 16.18 16.81 19.93
C VAL A 165 17.65 16.72 19.58
N ALA A 166 17.99 16.13 18.45
CA ALA A 166 19.37 16.02 18.01
C ALA A 166 20.01 17.40 17.78
N ASP A 167 19.26 18.34 17.17
CA ASP A 167 19.69 19.72 16.99
C ASP A 167 19.84 20.46 18.35
N ALA A 168 18.98 20.19 19.35
CA ALA A 168 19.03 20.76 20.68
C ALA A 168 20.19 20.21 21.54
N LEU A 169 20.52 18.92 21.38
CA LEU A 169 21.61 18.29 22.13
C LEU A 169 23.00 18.66 21.61
N LEU A 170 23.14 19.00 20.35
CA LEU A 170 24.44 19.35 19.77
C LEU A 170 25.13 20.51 20.48
N PRO A 171 24.49 21.69 20.73
CA PRO A 171 25.10 22.77 21.49
C PRO A 171 25.36 22.39 22.93
N VAL A 172 24.59 21.53 23.59
CA VAL A 172 24.85 21.03 24.94
C VAL A 172 26.21 20.35 25.03
N TRP A 173 26.48 19.42 24.06
CA TRP A 173 27.78 18.74 24.00
C TRP A 173 28.92 19.66 23.56
N GLN A 174 28.68 20.64 22.70
CA GLN A 174 29.68 21.65 22.33
C GLN A 174 30.11 22.49 23.55
N GLN A 175 29.11 22.98 24.35
CA GLN A 175 29.34 23.72 25.54
C GLN A 175 30.05 22.89 26.64
N ALA A 176 29.63 21.60 26.78
CA ALA A 176 30.30 20.68 27.71
C ALA A 176 31.79 20.51 27.36
N LEU A 177 32.11 20.26 26.08
CA LEU A 177 33.48 20.11 25.61
C LEU A 177 34.31 21.40 25.82
N GLN A 178 33.74 22.57 25.52
CA GLN A 178 34.39 23.85 25.73
C GLN A 178 34.72 24.10 27.23
N LEU A 179 33.76 23.74 28.08
CA LEU A 179 33.90 23.89 29.52
C LEU A 179 34.95 22.92 30.08
N SER A 180 34.94 21.66 29.68
CA SER A 180 35.94 20.66 30.12
C SER A 180 37.35 20.98 29.63
N GLN A 181 37.52 21.53 28.41
CA GLN A 181 38.80 22.03 27.92
C GLN A 181 39.31 23.21 28.75
N THR A 182 38.41 24.11 29.22
CA THR A 182 38.80 25.23 30.09
C THR A 182 39.23 24.70 31.45
N LEU A 183 38.48 23.78 32.05
CA LEU A 183 38.81 23.12 33.29
C LEU A 183 40.17 22.39 33.24
N GLN A 184 40.47 21.69 32.11
CA GLN A 184 41.74 21.04 31.90
C GLN A 184 42.92 22.07 31.90
N ARG A 185 42.72 23.22 31.22
CA ARG A 185 43.73 24.30 31.22
C ARG A 185 43.94 24.89 32.62
N ASP A 186 42.85 25.14 33.37
CA ASP A 186 42.88 25.65 34.74
C ASP A 186 43.63 24.64 35.65
N ALA A 187 43.28 23.35 35.61
CA ALA A 187 43.95 22.30 36.39
C ALA A 187 45.45 22.20 36.08
N ALA A 188 45.83 22.30 34.81
CA ALA A 188 47.23 22.30 34.41
C ALA A 188 47.97 23.55 34.88
N ALA A 189 47.34 24.72 34.90
CA ALA A 189 47.93 25.98 35.42
C ALA A 189 48.14 25.94 36.93
N ILE A 190 47.14 25.45 37.69
CA ILE A 190 47.19 25.29 39.15
C ILE A 190 48.30 24.28 39.52
N ARG A 191 48.41 23.16 38.76
CA ARG A 191 49.47 22.17 38.97
C ARG A 191 50.87 22.74 38.71
N ARG A 192 51.09 23.56 37.69
CA ARG A 192 52.38 24.20 37.42
C ARG A 192 52.82 25.10 38.58
N ARG A 193 51.90 25.63 39.38
CA ARG A 193 52.18 26.40 40.61
C ARG A 193 52.39 25.51 41.83
N GLY A 194 52.33 24.15 41.67
CA GLY A 194 52.53 23.23 42.79
C GLY A 194 51.29 23.03 43.66
N LEU A 195 50.13 23.58 43.27
CA LEU A 195 48.92 23.68 44.10
C LEU A 195 47.85 22.64 43.75
N ALA A 196 48.06 21.78 42.73
CA ALA A 196 47.15 20.70 42.37
C ALA A 196 47.89 19.38 42.19
N ALA A 197 47.22 18.27 42.50
CA ALA A 197 47.73 16.92 42.31
C ALA A 197 47.75 16.49 40.83
N ARG A 198 48.62 15.53 40.49
CA ARG A 198 48.66 14.96 39.14
C ARG A 198 47.30 14.33 38.74
N ILE A 199 46.58 13.77 39.71
CA ILE A 199 45.28 13.14 39.50
C ILE A 199 44.26 14.13 38.95
N ASP A 200 44.25 15.41 39.39
CA ASP A 200 43.29 16.41 38.92
C ASP A 200 43.43 16.68 37.42
N THR A 201 44.68 16.76 36.93
CA THR A 201 44.93 16.95 35.49
C THR A 201 44.52 15.73 34.65
N LEU A 202 44.67 14.51 35.20
CA LEU A 202 44.24 13.27 34.51
C LEU A 202 42.73 13.18 34.49
N GLN A 203 42.05 13.51 35.59
CA GLN A 203 40.58 13.54 35.64
C GLN A 203 39.98 14.58 34.66
N ALA A 204 40.55 15.78 34.62
CA ALA A 204 40.14 16.82 33.67
C ALA A 204 40.35 16.37 32.21
N ARG A 205 41.46 15.68 31.90
CA ARG A 205 41.72 15.12 30.58
C ARG A 205 40.70 14.04 30.23
N THR A 206 40.39 13.13 31.14
CA THR A 206 39.37 12.08 30.93
C THR A 206 38.01 12.71 30.63
N LEU A 207 37.63 13.81 31.31
CA LEU A 207 36.39 14.52 31.00
C LEU A 207 36.38 15.10 29.60
N VAL A 208 37.48 15.72 29.14
CA VAL A 208 37.60 16.25 27.76
C VAL A 208 37.40 15.15 26.71
N GLU A 209 38.04 14.00 26.89
CA GLU A 209 37.90 12.90 25.93
C GLU A 209 36.49 12.30 25.94
N ARG A 210 35.85 12.23 27.11
CA ARG A 210 34.45 11.81 27.21
C ARG A 210 33.52 12.80 26.51
N ASP A 211 33.68 14.10 26.74
CA ASP A 211 32.81 15.12 26.11
C ASP A 211 33.06 15.23 24.60
N ARG A 212 34.30 14.95 24.13
CA ARG A 212 34.62 14.82 22.70
C ARG A 212 33.90 13.63 22.07
N ALA A 213 33.91 12.48 22.74
CA ALA A 213 33.17 11.29 22.26
C ALA A 213 31.65 11.57 22.23
N GLY A 214 31.11 12.22 23.29
CA GLY A 214 29.70 12.62 23.32
C GLY A 214 29.31 13.59 22.20
N LEU A 215 30.18 14.56 21.88
CA LEU A 215 29.94 15.46 20.74
C LEU A 215 29.96 14.70 19.39
N SER A 216 30.86 13.72 19.24
CA SER A 216 30.88 12.87 18.03
C SER A 216 29.60 12.08 17.89
N GLU A 217 29.13 11.48 18.97
CA GLU A 217 27.85 10.75 19.01
C GLU A 217 26.66 11.67 18.70
N ALA A 218 26.60 12.88 19.30
CA ALA A 218 25.54 13.85 19.01
C ALA A 218 25.50 14.26 17.54
N ARG A 219 26.66 14.42 16.89
CA ARG A 219 26.75 14.68 15.44
C ARG A 219 26.24 13.49 14.60
N SER A 220 26.58 12.28 15.01
CA SER A 220 26.10 11.08 14.36
C SER A 220 24.57 10.96 14.45
N GLN A 221 24.01 11.15 15.64
CA GLN A 221 22.55 11.11 15.87
C GLN A 221 21.83 12.21 15.07
N GLN A 222 22.40 13.40 14.98
CA GLN A 222 21.85 14.47 14.14
C GLN A 222 21.81 14.07 12.67
N GLN A 223 22.88 13.47 12.15
CA GLN A 223 22.95 13.04 10.76
C GLN A 223 21.95 11.89 10.48
N ILE A 224 21.81 10.95 11.42
CA ILE A 224 20.81 9.87 11.34
C ILE A 224 19.40 10.46 11.30
N ALA A 225 19.06 11.39 12.21
CA ALA A 225 17.75 12.01 12.26
C ALA A 225 17.44 12.81 10.97
N ARG A 226 18.43 13.55 10.43
CA ARG A 226 18.31 14.25 9.13
C ARG A 226 17.98 13.29 8.00
N SER A 227 18.73 12.21 7.91
CA SER A 227 18.53 11.19 6.86
C SER A 227 17.17 10.49 7.00
N ALA A 228 16.74 10.19 8.22
CA ALA A 228 15.43 9.59 8.50
C ALA A 228 14.27 10.51 8.07
N LEU A 229 14.36 11.81 8.40
CA LEU A 229 13.34 12.78 7.97
C LEU A 229 13.38 12.98 6.45
N ALA A 230 14.56 13.16 5.83
CA ALA A 230 14.71 13.31 4.39
C ALA A 230 14.08 12.13 3.61
N ARG A 231 14.27 10.90 4.10
CA ARG A 231 13.64 9.70 3.54
C ARG A 231 12.10 9.75 3.61
N LEU A 232 11.54 10.17 4.74
CA LEU A 232 10.07 10.28 4.88
C LEU A 232 9.48 11.39 4.00
N LEU A 233 10.25 12.45 3.75
CA LEU A 233 9.88 13.54 2.85
C LEU A 233 10.14 13.20 1.36
N ASN A 234 10.70 12.02 1.06
CA ASN A 234 11.11 11.59 -0.28
C ASN A 234 12.00 12.64 -0.97
N LEU A 235 13.02 13.13 -0.24
CA LEU A 235 14.01 14.07 -0.73
C LEU A 235 15.23 13.33 -1.31
N PRO A 236 15.97 13.95 -2.24
CA PRO A 236 17.26 13.43 -2.71
C PRO A 236 18.23 13.20 -1.55
N ALA A 237 19.12 12.20 -1.69
CA ALA A 237 20.05 11.79 -0.62
C ALA A 237 21.07 12.86 -0.22
N ASP A 238 21.37 13.79 -1.12
CA ASP A 238 22.28 14.93 -0.95
C ASP A 238 21.63 16.16 -0.30
N GLN A 239 20.30 16.19 -0.21
CA GLN A 239 19.55 17.30 0.39
C GLN A 239 19.56 17.19 1.92
N ALA A 240 20.33 18.05 2.57
CA ALA A 240 20.31 18.17 4.03
C ALA A 240 19.01 18.86 4.49
N VAL A 241 18.41 18.36 5.59
CA VAL A 241 17.22 18.94 6.22
C VAL A 241 17.59 19.47 7.59
N ARG A 242 17.00 20.63 7.99
CA ARG A 242 17.14 21.23 9.31
C ARG A 242 15.76 21.62 9.85
N ALA A 243 15.52 21.38 11.13
CA ALA A 243 14.34 21.86 11.82
C ALA A 243 14.43 23.37 12.03
N ARG A 244 13.41 24.12 11.56
CA ARG A 244 13.30 25.57 11.75
C ARG A 244 12.77 25.89 13.14
N ASP A 245 11.79 25.10 13.62
CA ASP A 245 11.13 25.37 14.89
C ASP A 245 12.01 24.91 16.06
N PRO A 246 12.16 25.71 17.13
CA PRO A 246 12.87 25.28 18.32
C PRO A 246 12.09 24.18 19.05
N LEU A 247 12.82 23.32 19.79
CA LEU A 247 12.22 22.29 20.61
C LEU A 247 11.51 22.92 21.82
N GLN A 248 10.19 23.03 21.77
CA GLN A 248 9.35 23.59 22.83
C GLN A 248 8.15 22.69 23.13
N PRO A 249 7.63 22.67 24.38
CA PRO A 249 6.42 21.92 24.68
C PRO A 249 5.22 22.49 23.92
N ALA A 250 4.53 21.64 23.17
CA ALA A 250 3.27 22.00 22.54
C ALA A 250 2.16 22.19 23.59
N GLN A 251 1.04 22.77 23.18
CA GLN A 251 -0.15 22.91 24.04
C GLN A 251 -0.59 21.56 24.59
N PRO A 252 -1.08 21.50 25.85
CA PRO A 252 -1.60 20.28 26.45
C PRO A 252 -2.70 19.65 25.60
N TRP A 253 -2.87 18.33 25.75
CA TRP A 253 -4.00 17.65 25.14
C TRP A 253 -5.29 18.08 25.84
N PRO A 254 -6.32 18.60 25.11
CA PRO A 254 -7.47 19.25 25.74
C PRO A 254 -8.56 18.29 26.20
N LEU A 255 -8.52 17.01 25.79
CA LEU A 255 -9.56 16.03 26.08
C LEU A 255 -9.18 15.12 27.24
N GLY A 256 -10.16 14.72 28.06
CA GLY A 256 -9.97 13.65 29.02
C GLY A 256 -9.80 12.27 28.36
N LEU A 257 -9.41 11.27 29.18
CA LEU A 257 -9.19 9.90 28.69
C LEU A 257 -10.44 9.33 28.02
N ASP A 258 -11.60 9.40 28.69
CA ASP A 258 -12.86 8.81 28.20
C ASP A 258 -13.32 9.46 26.89
N ALA A 259 -13.24 10.79 26.80
CA ALA A 259 -13.57 11.51 25.57
C ALA A 259 -12.61 11.14 24.42
N SER A 260 -11.32 10.93 24.71
CA SER A 260 -10.32 10.49 23.74
C SER A 260 -10.61 9.06 23.26
N LEU A 261 -10.99 8.15 24.15
CA LEU A 261 -11.38 6.77 23.84
C LEU A 261 -12.62 6.72 22.96
N GLN A 262 -13.69 7.44 23.34
CA GLN A 262 -14.91 7.50 22.55
C GLN A 262 -14.65 8.01 21.13
N ARG A 263 -13.85 9.08 20.99
CA ARG A 263 -13.48 9.62 19.69
C ARG A 263 -12.65 8.64 18.86
N ALA A 264 -11.66 8.01 19.46
CA ALA A 264 -10.82 7.06 18.77
C ALA A 264 -11.66 5.90 18.21
N LEU A 265 -12.57 5.35 18.99
CA LEU A 265 -13.45 4.27 18.54
C LEU A 265 -14.47 4.71 17.48
N ALA A 266 -14.91 5.98 17.50
CA ALA A 266 -15.90 6.50 16.55
C ALA A 266 -15.28 6.99 15.22
N GLN A 267 -14.04 7.50 15.24
CA GLN A 267 -13.48 8.21 14.09
C GLN A 267 -12.23 7.58 13.49
N ARG A 268 -11.85 6.39 13.95
CA ARG A 268 -10.65 5.72 13.44
C ARG A 268 -10.90 5.11 12.05
N PRO A 269 -10.22 5.55 10.98
CA PRO A 269 -10.41 5.00 9.63
C PRO A 269 -10.07 3.52 9.53
N LEU A 270 -9.16 3.00 10.36
CA LEU A 270 -8.84 1.57 10.42
C LEU A 270 -10.08 0.72 10.72
N LEU A 271 -10.91 1.15 11.67
CA LEU A 271 -12.13 0.41 12.04
C LEU A 271 -13.14 0.41 10.89
N GLU A 272 -13.26 1.53 10.18
CA GLU A 272 -14.08 1.63 8.99
C GLU A 272 -13.58 0.69 7.89
N ALA A 273 -12.26 0.68 7.62
CA ALA A 273 -11.67 -0.20 6.62
C ALA A 273 -11.96 -1.68 6.91
N LEU A 274 -11.76 -2.13 8.17
CA LEU A 274 -12.03 -3.51 8.59
C LEU A 274 -13.52 -3.84 8.53
N ALA A 275 -14.41 -2.93 8.91
CA ALA A 275 -15.85 -3.11 8.79
C ALA A 275 -16.28 -3.29 7.32
N GLN A 276 -15.73 -2.48 6.41
CA GLN A 276 -15.99 -2.63 4.97
C GLN A 276 -15.40 -3.94 4.42
N GLN A 277 -14.22 -4.37 4.86
CA GLN A 277 -13.65 -5.67 4.48
C GLN A 277 -14.54 -6.85 4.94
N ARG A 278 -15.13 -6.77 6.14
CA ARG A 278 -16.14 -7.73 6.58
C ARG A 278 -17.36 -7.71 5.66
N GLN A 279 -17.85 -6.53 5.30
CA GLN A 279 -18.99 -6.38 4.38
C GLN A 279 -18.70 -7.01 3.01
N VAL A 280 -17.49 -6.92 2.50
CA VAL A 280 -17.07 -7.62 1.26
C VAL A 280 -17.33 -9.13 1.38
N GLN A 281 -16.94 -9.74 2.51
CA GLN A 281 -17.11 -11.18 2.68
C GLN A 281 -18.60 -11.58 2.83
N LEU A 282 -19.41 -10.76 3.50
CA LEU A 282 -20.85 -10.98 3.59
C LEU A 282 -21.51 -10.89 2.20
N GLN A 283 -21.09 -9.96 1.36
CA GLN A 283 -21.62 -9.86 0.00
C GLN A 283 -21.15 -11.03 -0.89
N ARG A 284 -19.92 -11.51 -0.72
CA ARG A 284 -19.44 -12.73 -1.39
C ARG A 284 -20.23 -13.97 -0.95
N GLN A 285 -20.64 -14.03 0.31
CA GLN A 285 -21.51 -15.08 0.80
C GLN A 285 -22.89 -15.06 0.09
N GLN A 286 -23.46 -13.86 -0.12
CA GLN A 286 -24.70 -13.70 -0.86
C GLN A 286 -24.51 -14.04 -2.36
N GLU A 287 -23.39 -13.66 -2.96
CA GLU A 287 -23.02 -14.03 -4.33
C GLU A 287 -22.95 -15.57 -4.49
N ALA A 288 -22.31 -16.25 -3.53
CA ALA A 288 -22.22 -17.71 -3.53
C ALA A 288 -23.59 -18.38 -3.38
N ARG A 289 -24.50 -17.83 -2.56
CA ARG A 289 -25.90 -18.31 -2.47
C ARG A 289 -26.64 -18.11 -3.79
N ALA A 290 -26.38 -17.00 -4.49
CA ALA A 290 -27.03 -16.68 -5.75
C ALA A 290 -26.65 -17.66 -6.87
N GLN A 291 -25.54 -18.40 -6.78
CA GLN A 291 -25.13 -19.39 -7.80
C GLN A 291 -26.14 -20.54 -7.94
N MET A 292 -26.92 -20.84 -6.92
CA MET A 292 -27.98 -21.86 -6.97
C MET A 292 -29.35 -21.32 -7.41
N LEU A 293 -29.46 -20.01 -7.63
CA LEU A 293 -30.69 -19.39 -8.11
C LEU A 293 -30.79 -19.43 -9.63
N PRO A 294 -32.02 -19.41 -10.21
CA PRO A 294 -32.20 -19.40 -11.64
C PRO A 294 -31.60 -18.15 -12.28
N SER A 295 -30.98 -18.32 -13.43
CA SER A 295 -30.51 -17.21 -14.26
C SER A 295 -31.20 -17.23 -15.63
N VAL A 296 -31.56 -16.05 -16.14
CA VAL A 296 -32.19 -15.87 -17.44
C VAL A 296 -31.29 -15.02 -18.34
N GLY A 297 -30.95 -15.52 -19.50
CA GLY A 297 -30.15 -14.82 -20.49
C GLY A 297 -30.86 -14.71 -21.84
N LEU A 298 -30.67 -13.59 -22.50
CA LEU A 298 -31.03 -13.35 -23.88
C LEU A 298 -29.77 -13.47 -24.73
N GLN A 299 -29.85 -14.27 -25.79
CA GLN A 299 -28.80 -14.34 -26.82
C GLN A 299 -29.42 -14.09 -28.18
N LEU A 300 -28.90 -13.16 -28.94
CA LEU A 300 -29.26 -12.84 -30.30
C LEU A 300 -28.04 -13.00 -31.17
N GLY A 301 -28.20 -13.51 -32.36
CA GLY A 301 -27.14 -13.67 -33.33
C GLY A 301 -27.62 -13.34 -34.74
N ALA A 302 -26.75 -12.74 -35.53
CA ALA A 302 -26.96 -12.53 -36.95
C ALA A 302 -25.62 -12.63 -37.68
N GLY A 303 -25.59 -13.37 -38.79
CA GLY A 303 -24.35 -13.61 -39.50
C GLY A 303 -24.56 -13.98 -40.96
N TYR A 304 -23.44 -14.14 -41.64
CA TYR A 304 -23.34 -14.68 -42.97
C TYR A 304 -22.32 -15.81 -42.97
N GLY A 305 -22.75 -17.00 -43.39
CA GLY A 305 -21.90 -18.16 -43.51
C GLY A 305 -21.79 -18.64 -44.94
N GLY A 306 -20.72 -19.33 -45.23
CA GLY A 306 -20.51 -20.03 -46.48
C GLY A 306 -20.06 -21.46 -46.24
N ASN A 307 -20.51 -22.35 -47.08
CA ASN A 307 -20.06 -23.74 -47.11
C ASN A 307 -19.59 -24.13 -48.47
N SER A 308 -18.49 -24.85 -48.56
CA SER A 308 -18.00 -25.46 -49.78
C SER A 308 -17.66 -26.92 -49.51
N LEU A 309 -18.39 -27.80 -50.13
CA LEU A 309 -18.11 -29.23 -50.12
C LEU A 309 -17.46 -29.61 -51.47
N ASN A 310 -16.25 -30.08 -51.44
CA ASN A 310 -15.52 -30.56 -52.58
C ASN A 310 -15.32 -32.07 -52.45
N LEU A 311 -15.66 -32.77 -53.52
CA LEU A 311 -15.49 -34.23 -53.70
C LEU A 311 -14.42 -34.48 -54.78
N PRO A 312 -13.11 -34.31 -54.39
CA PRO A 312 -12.00 -34.41 -55.35
C PRO A 312 -11.93 -35.83 -55.99
N VAL A 313 -12.45 -36.80 -55.27
CA VAL A 313 -12.54 -38.20 -55.78
C VAL A 313 -13.93 -38.71 -55.41
N LEU A 314 -14.69 -39.09 -56.44
CA LEU A 314 -16.01 -39.66 -56.30
C LEU A 314 -16.15 -40.82 -57.28
N SER A 315 -16.41 -42.04 -56.81
CA SER A 315 -16.80 -43.22 -57.59
C SER A 315 -18.20 -43.59 -57.15
N GLY A 316 -19.19 -43.15 -57.93
CA GLY A 316 -20.61 -43.33 -57.62
C GLY A 316 -21.42 -42.03 -57.70
N THR A 317 -22.45 -41.87 -56.89
CA THR A 317 -23.27 -40.66 -56.84
C THR A 317 -23.21 -40.02 -55.46
N ALA A 318 -23.18 -38.70 -55.42
CA ALA A 318 -23.28 -37.93 -54.23
C ALA A 318 -24.45 -36.94 -54.27
N GLN A 319 -25.21 -36.90 -53.25
CA GLN A 319 -26.27 -35.89 -53.03
C GLN A 319 -26.01 -35.10 -51.75
N ALA A 320 -25.83 -33.83 -51.91
CA ALA A 320 -25.67 -32.91 -50.77
C ALA A 320 -26.91 -32.05 -50.70
N SER A 321 -27.47 -31.96 -49.47
CA SER A 321 -28.46 -30.96 -49.11
C SER A 321 -27.80 -30.03 -48.06
N LEU A 322 -27.46 -28.84 -48.48
CA LEU A 322 -26.85 -27.82 -47.63
C LEU A 322 -27.98 -26.95 -47.05
N GLY A 323 -28.12 -26.96 -45.73
CA GLY A 323 -29.22 -26.28 -45.02
C GLY A 323 -29.42 -24.85 -45.49
N GLY A 324 -30.59 -24.54 -46.06
CA GLY A 324 -30.96 -23.19 -46.53
C GLY A 324 -30.43 -22.79 -47.92
N ILE A 325 -29.54 -23.57 -48.54
CA ILE A 325 -28.86 -23.19 -49.81
C ILE A 325 -29.34 -24.04 -51.00
N GLY A 326 -30.05 -25.10 -50.73
CA GLY A 326 -30.53 -26.02 -51.78
C GLY A 326 -29.84 -27.39 -51.76
N SER A 327 -30.24 -28.25 -52.68
CA SER A 327 -29.64 -29.58 -52.89
C SER A 327 -28.96 -29.66 -54.24
N ALA A 328 -27.85 -30.37 -54.29
CA ALA A 328 -27.13 -30.64 -55.53
C ALA A 328 -26.73 -32.10 -55.57
N THR A 329 -26.69 -32.65 -56.81
CA THR A 329 -26.36 -34.05 -57.09
C THR A 329 -25.17 -34.11 -58.04
N ALA A 330 -24.16 -34.89 -57.67
CA ALA A 330 -23.04 -35.21 -58.56
C ALA A 330 -23.02 -36.72 -58.80
N GLY A 331 -22.65 -37.16 -60.02
CA GLY A 331 -22.58 -38.57 -60.35
C GLY A 331 -21.50 -38.91 -61.38
N GLY A 332 -21.04 -40.15 -61.35
CA GLY A 332 -20.01 -40.70 -62.28
C GLY A 332 -18.66 -40.90 -61.57
N ASN A 333 -17.65 -41.36 -62.32
CA ASN A 333 -16.27 -41.43 -61.80
C ASN A 333 -15.56 -40.08 -62.07
N GLY A 334 -15.36 -39.23 -61.05
CA GLY A 334 -14.79 -37.91 -61.25
C GLY A 334 -14.71 -37.10 -60.00
N SER A 335 -14.92 -35.80 -60.09
CA SER A 335 -14.96 -34.84 -58.97
C SER A 335 -16.26 -34.04 -58.99
N GLY A 336 -16.73 -33.63 -57.87
CA GLY A 336 -17.89 -32.78 -57.74
C GLY A 336 -17.62 -31.66 -56.70
N SER A 337 -18.23 -30.52 -56.91
CA SER A 337 -18.18 -29.45 -55.92
C SER A 337 -19.52 -28.76 -55.66
N PHE A 338 -19.82 -28.47 -54.45
CA PHE A 338 -21.05 -27.78 -54.02
C PHE A 338 -20.65 -26.62 -53.16
N SER A 339 -21.13 -25.44 -53.45
CA SER A 339 -20.83 -24.28 -52.61
C SER A 339 -22.04 -23.35 -52.51
N GLY A 340 -22.17 -22.68 -51.40
CA GLY A 340 -23.23 -21.72 -51.18
C GLY A 340 -23.02 -20.88 -49.96
N GLY A 341 -23.66 -19.71 -49.94
CA GLY A 341 -23.70 -18.83 -48.81
C GLY A 341 -25.12 -18.75 -48.24
N PHE A 342 -25.20 -18.45 -46.96
CA PHE A 342 -26.49 -18.33 -46.27
C PHE A 342 -26.43 -17.20 -45.23
N TYR A 343 -27.53 -16.53 -45.03
CA TYR A 343 -27.73 -15.61 -43.90
C TYR A 343 -28.32 -16.40 -42.74
N ASN A 344 -27.78 -16.21 -41.57
CA ASN A 344 -28.33 -16.77 -40.34
C ASN A 344 -28.70 -15.61 -39.38
N TRP A 345 -29.80 -15.72 -38.73
CA TRP A 345 -30.18 -14.88 -37.62
C TRP A 345 -31.11 -15.70 -36.71
N GLY A 346 -31.02 -15.38 -35.45
CA GLY A 346 -31.83 -16.07 -34.46
C GLY A 346 -31.62 -15.51 -33.08
N GLY A 347 -32.47 -15.90 -32.17
CA GLY A 347 -32.34 -15.54 -30.78
C GLY A 347 -33.10 -16.53 -29.91
N PHE A 348 -32.63 -16.64 -28.70
CA PHE A 348 -33.29 -17.43 -27.67
C PHE A 348 -33.17 -16.77 -26.29
N ILE A 349 -34.16 -17.04 -25.44
CA ILE A 349 -34.13 -16.76 -24.03
C ILE A 349 -33.87 -18.10 -23.34
N GLY A 350 -32.72 -18.18 -22.67
CA GLY A 350 -32.30 -19.35 -21.90
C GLY A 350 -32.56 -19.19 -20.42
N LEU A 351 -33.21 -20.16 -19.79
CA LEU A 351 -33.27 -20.31 -18.33
C LEU A 351 -32.29 -21.38 -17.88
N ARG A 352 -31.41 -21.04 -16.99
CA ARG A 352 -30.47 -21.98 -16.37
C ARG A 352 -30.71 -22.02 -14.87
N GLN A 353 -30.99 -23.19 -14.34
CA GLN A 353 -31.08 -23.45 -12.90
C GLN A 353 -30.17 -24.63 -12.55
N PRO A 354 -29.09 -24.43 -11.80
CA PRO A 354 -28.33 -25.56 -11.26
C PRO A 354 -29.20 -26.31 -10.25
N LEU A 355 -29.39 -27.60 -10.44
CA LEU A 355 -30.11 -28.46 -9.49
C LEU A 355 -29.16 -29.10 -8.51
N PHE A 356 -27.94 -29.39 -8.95
CA PHE A 356 -26.86 -29.94 -8.13
C PHE A 356 -25.52 -29.55 -8.72
N ASP A 357 -24.63 -29.00 -7.89
CA ASP A 357 -23.31 -28.51 -8.29
C ASP A 357 -22.15 -29.23 -7.57
N GLY A 358 -22.41 -30.42 -7.03
CA GLY A 358 -21.40 -31.17 -6.26
C GLY A 358 -21.08 -30.57 -4.88
N GLY A 359 -21.88 -29.58 -4.41
CA GLY A 359 -21.67 -28.92 -3.13
C GLY A 359 -20.79 -27.66 -3.19
N VAL A 360 -20.36 -27.24 -4.37
CA VAL A 360 -19.48 -26.06 -4.57
C VAL A 360 -20.10 -24.81 -3.96
N SER A 361 -21.36 -24.51 -4.24
CA SER A 361 -22.06 -23.32 -3.68
C SER A 361 -22.12 -23.38 -2.16
N ARG A 362 -22.43 -24.54 -1.58
CA ARG A 362 -22.51 -24.73 -0.12
C ARG A 362 -21.17 -24.43 0.56
N GLU A 363 -20.09 -25.02 0.03
CA GLU A 363 -18.75 -24.80 0.61
C GLU A 363 -18.25 -23.37 0.35
N SER A 364 -18.62 -22.73 -0.77
CA SER A 364 -18.33 -21.34 -1.04
C SER A 364 -19.03 -20.39 -0.05
N VAL A 365 -20.29 -20.67 0.28
CA VAL A 365 -21.06 -19.94 1.33
C VAL A 365 -20.39 -20.08 2.70
N ARG A 366 -19.96 -21.32 3.03
CA ARG A 366 -19.27 -21.59 4.29
C ARG A 366 -17.92 -20.87 4.35
N LEU A 367 -17.12 -20.93 3.29
CA LEU A 367 -15.84 -20.22 3.20
C LEU A 367 -16.00 -18.71 3.37
N ALA A 368 -16.93 -18.10 2.66
CA ALA A 368 -17.18 -16.66 2.80
C ALA A 368 -17.71 -16.29 4.19
N GLY A 369 -18.50 -17.17 4.83
CA GLY A 369 -18.95 -16.99 6.21
C GLY A 369 -17.80 -17.00 7.21
N THR A 370 -16.91 -18.00 7.15
CA THR A 370 -15.74 -18.08 8.04
C THR A 370 -14.76 -16.90 7.81
N LEU A 371 -14.62 -16.43 6.57
CA LEU A 371 -13.82 -15.23 6.29
C LEU A 371 -14.47 -13.95 6.87
N ALA A 372 -15.80 -13.87 6.90
CA ALA A 372 -16.50 -12.76 7.54
C ALA A 372 -16.31 -12.77 9.06
N GLU A 373 -16.32 -13.95 9.69
CA GLU A 373 -16.01 -14.11 11.11
C GLU A 373 -14.57 -13.71 11.43
N LEU A 374 -13.59 -14.14 10.60
CA LEU A 374 -12.20 -13.71 10.73
C LEU A 374 -12.07 -12.19 10.70
N ARG A 375 -12.75 -11.51 9.77
CA ARG A 375 -12.74 -10.04 9.70
C ARG A 375 -13.42 -9.38 10.89
N GLN A 376 -14.39 -10.04 11.51
CA GLN A 376 -14.98 -9.56 12.77
C GLN A 376 -13.97 -9.63 13.92
N LEU A 377 -13.21 -10.71 14.03
CA LEU A 377 -12.15 -10.86 15.03
C LEU A 377 -11.03 -9.81 14.83
N ASP A 378 -10.61 -9.58 13.57
CA ASP A 378 -9.65 -8.52 13.23
C ASP A 378 -10.13 -7.14 13.70
N LEU A 379 -11.43 -6.84 13.52
CA LEU A 379 -12.04 -5.59 13.95
C LEU A 379 -12.07 -5.46 15.48
N ASP A 380 -12.38 -6.53 16.20
CA ASP A 380 -12.43 -6.53 17.66
C ASP A 380 -11.01 -6.41 18.25
N GLN A 381 -10.03 -7.08 17.66
CA GLN A 381 -8.62 -6.93 18.02
C GLN A 381 -8.12 -5.50 17.77
N ALA A 382 -8.49 -4.90 16.63
CA ALA A 382 -8.14 -3.51 16.33
C ALA A 382 -8.73 -2.53 17.35
N ARG A 383 -9.98 -2.75 17.80
CA ARG A 383 -10.60 -1.95 18.87
C ARG A 383 -9.81 -2.02 20.16
N GLN A 384 -9.43 -3.24 20.60
CA GLN A 384 -8.62 -3.42 21.81
C GLN A 384 -7.26 -2.72 21.69
N THR A 385 -6.60 -2.84 20.54
CA THR A 385 -5.32 -2.18 20.28
C THR A 385 -5.45 -0.66 20.31
N ILE A 386 -6.52 -0.10 19.74
CA ILE A 386 -6.77 1.35 19.78
C ILE A 386 -6.99 1.82 21.22
N VAL A 387 -7.77 1.09 22.03
CA VAL A 387 -7.99 1.41 23.46
C VAL A 387 -6.65 1.43 24.20
N GLN A 388 -5.83 0.39 24.03
CA GLN A 388 -4.52 0.29 24.65
C GLN A 388 -3.60 1.45 24.23
N ASN A 389 -3.57 1.77 22.93
CA ASN A 389 -2.75 2.86 22.40
C ASN A 389 -3.16 4.21 22.99
N VAL A 390 -4.46 4.52 23.04
CA VAL A 390 -4.95 5.77 23.64
C VAL A 390 -4.57 5.86 25.11
N GLN A 391 -4.76 4.80 25.89
CA GLN A 391 -4.36 4.75 27.30
C GLN A 391 -2.85 4.97 27.48
N THR A 392 -2.05 4.31 26.65
CA THR A 392 -0.58 4.45 26.69
C THR A 392 -0.13 5.87 26.36
N TRP A 393 -0.68 6.45 25.27
CA TRP A 393 -0.31 7.82 24.89
C TRP A 393 -0.80 8.85 25.92
N PHE A 394 -1.97 8.65 26.51
CA PHE A 394 -2.51 9.54 27.52
C PHE A 394 -1.67 9.50 28.81
N ALA A 395 -1.35 8.32 29.32
CA ALA A 395 -0.47 8.16 30.48
C ALA A 395 0.93 8.73 30.23
N THR A 396 1.50 8.46 29.03
CA THR A 396 2.80 9.01 28.62
C THR A 396 2.76 10.54 28.57
N HIS A 397 1.66 11.13 28.08
CA HIS A 397 1.50 12.58 28.02
C HIS A 397 1.47 13.20 29.42
N GLN A 398 0.72 12.62 30.36
CA GLN A 398 0.71 13.10 31.75
C GLN A 398 2.08 13.01 32.41
N ALA A 399 2.74 11.86 32.31
CA ALA A 399 4.05 11.64 32.88
C ALA A 399 5.11 12.58 32.27
N ALA A 400 5.07 12.82 30.95
CA ALA A 400 5.99 13.73 30.29
C ALA A 400 5.83 15.17 30.77
N GLY A 401 4.62 15.64 31.10
CA GLY A 401 4.41 16.97 31.68
C GLY A 401 5.07 17.16 33.04
N GLU A 402 5.06 16.13 33.88
CA GLU A 402 5.75 16.14 35.16
C GLU A 402 7.28 16.06 34.99
N GLN A 403 7.73 15.22 34.04
CA GLN A 403 9.16 15.12 33.72
C GLN A 403 9.73 16.45 33.20
N ILE A 404 8.98 17.23 32.40
CA ILE A 404 9.42 18.58 31.97
C ILE A 404 9.62 19.48 33.14
N ARG A 405 8.67 19.55 34.10
CA ARG A 405 8.78 20.41 35.31
C ARG A 405 9.99 20.02 36.16
N ALA A 406 10.16 18.72 36.39
CA ALA A 406 11.30 18.20 37.16
C ALA A 406 12.64 18.47 36.45
N ALA A 407 12.71 18.24 35.14
CA ALA A 407 13.93 18.47 34.34
C ALA A 407 14.28 19.97 34.28
N GLN A 408 13.31 20.88 34.17
CA GLN A 408 13.53 22.33 34.20
C GLN A 408 14.12 22.77 35.54
N ALA A 409 13.57 22.29 36.67
CA ALA A 409 14.13 22.55 37.99
C ALA A 409 15.55 21.98 38.15
N GLY A 410 15.77 20.77 37.62
CA GLY A 410 17.08 20.11 37.57
C GLY A 410 18.14 20.93 36.80
N VAL A 411 17.77 21.49 35.64
CA VAL A 411 18.67 22.36 34.86
C VAL A 411 19.02 23.60 35.62
N GLN A 412 18.04 24.28 36.23
CA GLN A 412 18.28 25.49 37.02
C GLN A 412 19.23 25.22 38.22
N ALA A 413 18.96 24.17 38.99
CA ALA A 413 19.80 23.74 40.10
C ALA A 413 21.22 23.34 39.63
N GLY A 414 21.32 22.58 38.55
CA GLY A 414 22.58 22.13 37.97
C GLY A 414 23.44 23.28 37.46
N GLU A 415 22.83 24.31 36.86
CA GLU A 415 23.57 25.52 36.45
C GLU A 415 24.15 26.30 37.63
N GLN A 416 23.44 26.38 38.76
CA GLN A 416 23.96 26.98 39.97
C GLN A 416 25.07 26.12 40.56
N ALA A 417 24.86 24.81 40.67
CA ALA A 417 25.86 23.89 41.22
C ALA A 417 27.19 23.93 40.43
N VAL A 418 27.14 24.01 39.10
CA VAL A 418 28.35 24.14 38.28
C VAL A 418 29.06 25.45 38.54
N ARG A 419 28.34 26.57 38.64
CA ARG A 419 28.95 27.88 38.96
C ARG A 419 29.62 27.87 40.34
N ASP A 420 28.94 27.37 41.33
CA ASP A 420 29.45 27.34 42.71
C ASP A 420 30.65 26.39 42.84
N ALA A 421 30.57 25.18 42.25
CA ALA A 421 31.69 24.23 42.25
C ALA A 421 32.93 24.79 41.54
N GLN A 422 32.78 25.54 40.44
CA GLN A 422 33.89 26.20 39.76
C GLN A 422 34.54 27.30 40.58
N LEU A 423 33.74 28.13 41.25
CA LEU A 423 34.27 29.19 42.15
C LEU A 423 35.03 28.58 43.31
N ARG A 424 34.49 27.56 43.96
CA ARG A 424 35.14 26.84 45.07
C ARG A 424 36.44 26.14 44.62
N TYR A 425 36.43 25.52 43.44
CA TYR A 425 37.65 24.92 42.91
C TYR A 425 38.73 25.95 42.58
N ARG A 426 38.38 27.08 41.97
CA ARG A 426 39.33 28.17 41.67
C ARG A 426 39.87 28.83 42.96
N ALA A 427 39.06 28.92 44.00
CA ALA A 427 39.45 29.37 45.33
C ALA A 427 40.24 28.30 46.11
N GLN A 428 40.44 27.11 45.57
CA GLN A 428 41.16 25.98 46.19
C GLN A 428 40.52 25.43 47.48
N VAL A 429 39.21 25.67 47.69
CA VAL A 429 38.46 25.18 48.84
C VAL A 429 37.65 23.90 48.53
N ALA A 430 37.68 23.44 47.27
CA ALA A 430 37.02 22.20 46.84
C ALA A 430 37.85 21.43 45.83
N PRO A 431 37.80 20.08 45.82
CA PRO A 431 38.47 19.28 44.81
C PRO A 431 37.81 19.42 43.43
N ILE A 432 38.57 19.18 42.38
CA ILE A 432 38.06 19.18 40.98
C ILE A 432 36.89 18.25 40.79
N LEU A 433 36.80 17.16 41.56
CA LEU A 433 35.74 16.16 41.48
C LEU A 433 34.34 16.77 41.64
N GLU A 434 34.16 17.77 42.50
CA GLU A 434 32.88 18.49 42.66
C GLU A 434 32.44 19.14 41.35
N VAL A 435 33.37 19.77 40.63
CA VAL A 435 33.08 20.39 39.32
C VAL A 435 32.70 19.33 38.28
N LEU A 436 33.43 18.18 38.25
CA LEU A 436 33.17 17.10 37.35
C LEU A 436 31.78 16.48 37.55
N ILE A 437 31.36 16.28 38.79
CA ILE A 437 30.04 15.78 39.17
C ILE A 437 28.95 16.78 38.73
N ALA A 438 29.11 18.06 39.14
CA ALA A 438 28.12 19.09 38.79
C ALA A 438 27.95 19.28 37.29
N GLN A 439 29.03 19.19 36.48
CA GLN A 439 28.97 19.25 35.02
C GLN A 439 28.22 18.07 34.42
N ARG A 440 28.51 16.86 34.91
CA ARG A 440 27.84 15.65 34.46
C ARG A 440 26.33 15.74 34.75
N ASP A 441 25.98 16.19 35.95
CA ASP A 441 24.59 16.25 36.40
C ASP A 441 23.80 17.33 35.62
N LEU A 442 24.42 18.50 35.35
CA LEU A 442 23.82 19.53 34.48
C LEU A 442 23.59 19.01 33.04
N GLN A 443 24.59 18.31 32.47
CA GLN A 443 24.48 17.75 31.14
C GLN A 443 23.35 16.69 31.06
N ALA A 444 23.26 15.83 32.10
CA ALA A 444 22.17 14.86 32.22
C ALA A 444 20.80 15.54 32.32
N ALA A 445 20.69 16.62 33.15
CA ALA A 445 19.45 17.38 33.29
C ALA A 445 19.01 18.07 31.98
N ARG A 446 19.96 18.68 31.24
CA ARG A 446 19.67 19.30 29.93
C ARG A 446 19.22 18.25 28.88
N SER A 447 19.87 17.10 28.88
CA SER A 447 19.46 15.98 27.97
C SER A 447 18.09 15.44 28.37
N ALA A 448 17.83 15.29 29.67
CA ALA A 448 16.53 14.85 30.19
C ALA A 448 15.40 15.81 29.79
N LEU A 449 15.65 17.12 29.86
CA LEU A 449 14.69 18.16 29.46
C LEU A 449 14.34 18.03 27.96
N ALA A 450 15.33 17.89 27.08
CA ALA A 450 15.11 17.75 25.66
C ALA A 450 14.27 16.49 25.36
N VAL A 451 14.60 15.37 26.01
CA VAL A 451 13.84 14.10 25.83
C VAL A 451 12.43 14.20 26.42
N ALA A 452 12.24 14.90 27.57
CA ALA A 452 10.92 15.07 28.15
C ALA A 452 10.00 15.93 27.26
N VAL A 453 10.51 17.01 26.65
CA VAL A 453 9.77 17.83 25.70
C VAL A 453 9.41 17.02 24.44
N GLN A 454 10.33 16.22 23.94
CA GLN A 454 10.04 15.31 22.81
C GLN A 454 8.91 14.34 23.16
N ARG A 455 9.00 13.66 24.32
CA ARG A 455 7.96 12.71 24.77
C ARG A 455 6.59 13.36 24.89
N TRP A 456 6.54 14.59 25.40
CA TRP A 456 5.32 15.38 25.48
C TRP A 456 4.72 15.64 24.10
N ASN A 457 5.51 16.12 23.17
CA ASN A 457 5.07 16.42 21.80
C ASN A 457 4.69 15.15 21.03
N LEU A 458 5.47 14.07 21.20
CA LEU A 458 5.22 12.79 20.54
C LEU A 458 3.94 12.11 21.07
N SER A 459 3.72 12.14 22.39
CA SER A 459 2.50 11.58 22.99
C SER A 459 1.26 12.33 22.52
N ARG A 460 1.33 13.66 22.40
CA ARG A 460 0.27 14.47 21.81
C ARG A 460 0.03 14.11 20.34
N ALA A 461 1.07 13.90 19.54
CA ALA A 461 0.96 13.44 18.16
C ALA A 461 0.34 12.02 18.08
N GLY A 462 0.67 11.14 19.04
CA GLY A 462 0.05 9.82 19.19
C GLY A 462 -1.45 9.92 19.47
N LEU A 463 -1.86 10.77 20.40
CA LEU A 463 -3.28 11.04 20.68
C LEU A 463 -4.02 11.64 19.46
N LEU A 464 -3.38 12.54 18.70
CA LEU A 464 -3.91 13.06 17.44
C LEU A 464 -4.08 11.96 16.38
N ARG A 465 -3.18 11.01 16.31
CA ARG A 465 -3.29 9.86 15.42
C ARG A 465 -4.46 8.97 15.78
N GLU A 466 -4.62 8.66 17.09
CA GLU A 466 -5.66 7.73 17.56
C GLU A 466 -7.05 8.41 17.57
N ALA A 467 -7.19 9.56 18.22
CA ALA A 467 -8.47 10.24 18.45
C ALA A 467 -8.83 11.31 17.39
N GLY A 468 -7.88 11.68 16.52
CA GLY A 468 -8.06 12.77 15.56
C GLY A 468 -7.98 14.17 16.18
N PRO A 469 -8.07 15.26 15.39
CA PRO A 469 -7.96 16.63 15.87
C PRO A 469 -9.13 16.98 16.79
N PRO A 470 -8.89 17.68 17.92
CA PRO A 470 -9.89 17.92 18.96
C PRO A 470 -11.08 18.83 18.53
N GLY A 471 -11.00 19.50 17.41
CA GLY A 471 -12.08 20.36 16.90
C GLY A 471 -12.98 19.74 15.82
N SER A 472 -12.72 18.51 15.38
CA SER A 472 -13.54 17.86 14.35
C SER A 472 -14.86 17.35 14.96
N PRO A 473 -16.04 17.61 14.37
CA PRO A 473 -17.29 17.06 14.90
C PRO A 473 -17.21 15.53 14.96
N ALA A 474 -17.72 14.94 16.05
CA ALA A 474 -17.89 13.50 16.12
C ALA A 474 -18.77 13.07 14.95
N ALA A 475 -18.27 12.20 14.07
CA ALA A 475 -19.13 11.58 13.08
C ALA A 475 -20.28 10.91 13.81
N ALA A 476 -21.51 11.21 13.41
CA ALA A 476 -22.68 10.54 13.97
C ALA A 476 -22.47 9.01 13.82
N PRO A 477 -22.81 8.22 14.83
CA PRO A 477 -22.69 6.77 14.73
C PRO A 477 -23.47 6.30 13.50
N ALA A 478 -22.82 5.50 12.65
CA ALA A 478 -23.48 4.91 11.50
C ALA A 478 -24.79 4.23 11.98
N PRO A 479 -25.92 4.40 11.26
CA PRO A 479 -27.17 3.78 11.65
C PRO A 479 -26.94 2.26 11.77
N ALA A 480 -27.38 1.71 12.91
CA ALA A 480 -27.32 0.28 13.16
C ALA A 480 -28.00 -0.44 11.99
N ALA A 481 -27.31 -1.43 11.41
CA ALA A 481 -27.89 -2.25 10.37
C ALA A 481 -29.22 -2.83 10.87
N PRO A 482 -30.30 -2.83 10.07
CA PRO A 482 -31.57 -3.42 10.47
C PRO A 482 -31.34 -4.89 10.82
N ALA A 483 -31.89 -5.31 11.94
CA ALA A 483 -31.89 -6.69 12.40
C ALA A 483 -32.45 -7.60 11.29
N PRO A 484 -31.89 -8.81 11.06
CA PRO A 484 -32.45 -9.73 10.10
C PRO A 484 -33.90 -10.06 10.51
N ALA A 485 -34.85 -9.82 9.62
CA ALA A 485 -36.18 -10.33 9.75
C ALA A 485 -36.13 -11.87 9.85
N GLN A 486 -36.80 -12.41 10.84
CA GLN A 486 -36.91 -13.84 11.13
C GLN A 486 -37.64 -14.59 10.03
#